data_4eec901c1c00728bc132e2ead5f1858a
#
_entry.id   4eec901c1c00728bc132e2ead5f1858a
#
_cell.length_a   1.000
_cell.length_b   1.000
_cell.length_c   1.000
_cell.angle_alpha   90.00
_cell.angle_beta   90.00
_cell.angle_gamma   90.00
#
_symmetry.space_group_name_H-M   'P 1'
#
loop_
_entity.id
_entity.type
_entity.pdbx_description
1 polymer ?
#
loop_
_entity_poly.entity_id
_entity_poly.type
_entity_poly.pdbx_seq_one_letter_code
_entity_poly.pdbx_strand_id
1 'polypeptide(L)'
;IAMHGFIAGLRRAEDVTARACLAGCAALVFVAAVSRALGSPIIWAIDIAMLLFIWCAFLGADAALRAKQHIIIDIVVRMFPQRVQRALLIVHWSVMIAFLLALVVLGTQLTLLNVERPMGDTEISYAYVTAAVPIGSLMMAFTAMRQLVEFVRNPKAAFGTGESPL
;
A
#
# COMPACT_ATOMS: atom_id res chain seq x y z
N ILE A 1 7.00 20.21 16.30
CA ILE A 1 6.08 19.39 17.16
C ILE A 1 4.74 19.19 16.43
N ALA A 2 4.09 20.21 15.86
CA ALA A 2 2.80 20.12 15.19
C ALA A 2 2.80 19.17 13.98
N MET A 3 3.86 19.17 13.17
CA MET A 3 3.97 18.33 11.95
C MET A 3 4.10 16.84 12.28
N HIS A 4 4.73 16.46 13.39
CA HIS A 4 4.81 15.06 13.83
C HIS A 4 3.45 14.54 14.29
N GLY A 5 2.63 15.36 14.97
CA GLY A 5 1.28 14.98 15.39
C GLY A 5 0.33 14.77 14.21
N PHE A 6 0.40 15.65 13.20
CA PHE A 6 -0.42 15.53 11.99
C PHE A 6 -0.11 14.25 11.20
N ILE A 7 1.18 13.94 11.02
CA ILE A 7 1.61 12.72 10.32
C ILE A 7 1.21 11.46 11.09
N ALA A 8 1.30 11.48 12.42
CA ALA A 8 0.87 10.35 13.25
C ALA A 8 -0.66 10.13 13.18
N GLY A 9 -1.43 11.22 13.14
CA GLY A 9 -2.89 11.16 12.95
C GLY A 9 -3.28 10.58 11.59
N LEU A 10 -2.61 11.02 10.51
CA LEU A 10 -2.86 10.52 9.16
C LEU A 10 -2.58 9.00 9.07
N ARG A 11 -1.43 8.54 9.60
CA ARG A 11 -1.08 7.12 9.63
C ARG A 11 -2.11 6.28 10.39
N ARG A 12 -2.59 6.80 11.52
CA ARG A 12 -3.61 6.10 12.32
C ARG A 12 -4.94 6.01 11.57
N ALA A 13 -5.32 7.06 10.84
CA ALA A 13 -6.49 7.05 9.99
C ALA A 13 -6.38 6.02 8.86
N GLU A 14 -5.22 5.95 8.19
CA GLU A 14 -4.93 4.95 7.15
C GLU A 14 -5.04 3.52 7.68
N ASP A 15 -4.42 3.22 8.82
CA ASP A 15 -4.44 1.90 9.44
C ASP A 15 -5.87 1.49 9.86
N VAL A 16 -6.66 2.43 10.39
CA VAL A 16 -8.07 2.18 10.75
C VAL A 16 -8.90 1.96 9.49
N THR A 17 -8.71 2.77 8.45
CA THR A 17 -9.42 2.62 7.17
C THR A 17 -9.11 1.28 6.51
N ALA A 18 -7.84 0.88 6.47
CA ALA A 18 -7.44 -0.42 5.91
C ALA A 18 -8.13 -1.59 6.64
N ARG A 19 -8.16 -1.56 7.98
CA ARG A 19 -8.85 -2.58 8.78
C ARG A 19 -10.36 -2.58 8.57
N ALA A 20 -10.97 -1.39 8.48
CA ALA A 20 -12.40 -1.25 8.21
C ALA A 20 -12.77 -1.79 6.81
N CYS A 21 -11.96 -1.47 5.79
CA CYS A 21 -12.13 -2.00 4.43
C CYS A 21 -12.01 -3.53 4.42
N LEU A 22 -11.05 -4.11 5.15
CA LEU A 22 -10.89 -5.55 5.24
C LEU A 22 -12.09 -6.22 5.90
N ALA A 23 -12.55 -5.68 7.05
CA ALA A 23 -13.72 -6.19 7.75
C ALA A 23 -14.98 -6.08 6.91
N GLY A 24 -15.18 -4.94 6.22
CA GLY A 24 -16.30 -4.73 5.30
C GLY A 24 -16.27 -5.68 4.11
N CYS A 25 -15.10 -5.88 3.51
CA CYS A 25 -14.90 -6.85 2.43
C CYS A 25 -15.29 -8.26 2.88
N ALA A 26 -14.77 -8.72 4.03
CA ALA A 26 -15.07 -10.04 4.56
C ALA A 26 -16.57 -10.22 4.86
N ALA A 27 -17.21 -9.22 5.47
CA ALA A 27 -18.64 -9.22 5.76
C ALA A 27 -19.48 -9.31 4.47
N LEU A 28 -19.15 -8.51 3.45
CA LEU A 28 -19.88 -8.51 2.16
C LEU A 28 -19.73 -9.84 1.42
N VAL A 29 -18.53 -10.41 1.40
CA VAL A 29 -18.28 -11.72 0.78
C VAL A 29 -19.07 -12.81 1.51
N PHE A 30 -19.11 -12.77 2.84
CA PHE A 30 -19.89 -13.70 3.65
C PHE A 30 -21.41 -13.57 3.36
N VAL A 31 -21.94 -12.35 3.36
CA VAL A 31 -23.35 -12.09 3.03
C VAL A 31 -23.68 -12.55 1.61
N ALA A 32 -22.82 -12.27 0.64
CA ALA A 32 -23.00 -12.71 -0.75
C ALA A 32 -23.00 -14.25 -0.86
N ALA A 33 -22.15 -14.94 -0.11
CA ALA A 33 -22.12 -16.40 -0.08
C ALA A 33 -23.40 -17.00 0.52
N VAL A 34 -23.86 -16.46 1.64
CA VAL A 34 -25.12 -16.90 2.30
C VAL A 34 -26.33 -16.62 1.42
N SER A 35 -26.44 -15.43 0.83
CA SER A 35 -27.55 -15.06 -0.04
C SER A 35 -27.64 -15.98 -1.27
N ARG A 36 -26.49 -16.36 -1.84
CA ARG A 36 -26.41 -17.32 -2.93
C ARG A 36 -26.90 -18.71 -2.52
N ALA A 37 -26.50 -19.17 -1.32
CA ALA A 37 -26.95 -20.45 -0.78
C ALA A 37 -28.47 -20.50 -0.53
N LEU A 38 -29.09 -19.35 -0.21
CA LEU A 38 -30.52 -19.20 0.01
C LEU A 38 -31.32 -19.01 -1.29
N GLY A 39 -30.66 -19.02 -2.46
CA GLY A 39 -31.30 -18.90 -3.77
C GLY A 39 -31.67 -17.48 -4.21
N SER A 40 -31.26 -16.45 -3.45
CA SER A 40 -31.46 -15.02 -3.78
C SER A 40 -30.12 -14.27 -3.79
N PRO A 41 -29.28 -14.42 -4.85
CA PRO A 41 -27.94 -13.85 -4.90
C PRO A 41 -27.97 -12.32 -4.94
N ILE A 42 -27.14 -11.70 -4.08
CA ILE A 42 -26.92 -10.25 -4.06
C ILE A 42 -25.67 -9.96 -4.92
N ILE A 43 -25.86 -9.56 -6.18
CA ILE A 43 -24.79 -9.45 -7.17
C ILE A 43 -23.87 -8.26 -6.83
N TRP A 44 -24.43 -7.11 -6.48
CA TRP A 44 -23.67 -5.89 -6.17
C TRP A 44 -22.73 -6.01 -4.96
N ALA A 45 -22.99 -6.98 -4.05
CA ALA A 45 -22.18 -7.15 -2.86
C ALA A 45 -20.75 -7.58 -3.21
N ILE A 46 -20.56 -8.34 -4.27
CA ILE A 46 -19.23 -8.78 -4.74
C ILE A 46 -18.45 -7.59 -5.32
N ASP A 47 -19.13 -6.70 -6.06
CA ASP A 47 -18.52 -5.51 -6.65
C ASP A 47 -18.01 -4.55 -5.57
N ILE A 48 -18.81 -4.27 -4.55
CA ILE A 48 -18.40 -3.45 -3.41
C ILE A 48 -17.28 -4.14 -2.61
N ALA A 49 -17.34 -5.46 -2.43
CA ALA A 49 -16.26 -6.18 -1.76
C ALA A 49 -14.92 -6.05 -2.53
N MET A 50 -14.95 -6.12 -3.86
CA MET A 50 -13.77 -5.90 -4.71
C MET A 50 -13.22 -4.48 -4.54
N LEU A 51 -14.08 -3.46 -4.53
CA LEU A 51 -13.69 -2.07 -4.28
C LEU A 51 -12.95 -1.95 -2.94
N LEU A 52 -13.55 -2.46 -1.85
CA LEU A 52 -12.95 -2.40 -0.51
C LEU A 52 -11.64 -3.19 -0.43
N PHE A 53 -11.56 -4.33 -1.11
CA PHE A 53 -10.36 -5.16 -1.14
C PHE A 53 -9.17 -4.43 -1.78
N ILE A 54 -9.39 -3.77 -2.92
CA ILE A 54 -8.32 -3.04 -3.61
C ILE A 54 -7.81 -1.87 -2.76
N TRP A 55 -8.70 -1.10 -2.15
CA TRP A 55 -8.30 -0.03 -1.23
C TRP A 55 -7.55 -0.58 -0.01
N CYS A 56 -8.04 -1.67 0.58
CA CYS A 56 -7.35 -2.35 1.69
C CYS A 56 -5.95 -2.81 1.28
N ALA A 57 -5.78 -3.37 0.07
CA ALA A 57 -4.49 -3.85 -0.40
C ALA A 57 -3.46 -2.73 -0.53
N PHE A 58 -3.82 -1.58 -1.13
CA PHE A 58 -2.91 -0.44 -1.27
C PHE A 58 -2.57 0.23 0.06
N LEU A 59 -3.56 0.46 0.93
CA LEU A 59 -3.34 1.03 2.26
C LEU A 59 -2.52 0.08 3.15
N GLY A 60 -2.78 -1.23 3.06
CA GLY A 60 -2.02 -2.25 3.77
C GLY A 60 -0.58 -2.37 3.28
N ALA A 61 -0.35 -2.24 1.95
CA ALA A 61 0.98 -2.22 1.37
C ALA A 61 1.81 -1.01 1.85
N ASP A 62 1.20 0.18 1.93
CA ASP A 62 1.88 1.36 2.49
C ASP A 62 2.18 1.19 3.99
N ALA A 63 1.26 0.61 4.77
CA ALA A 63 1.50 0.29 6.18
C ALA A 63 2.66 -0.71 6.36
N ALA A 64 2.73 -1.75 5.53
CA ALA A 64 3.83 -2.72 5.53
C ALA A 64 5.17 -2.08 5.14
N LEU A 65 5.15 -1.19 4.14
CA LEU A 65 6.33 -0.43 3.73
C LEU A 65 6.85 0.47 4.87
N ARG A 66 5.96 1.12 5.61
CA ARG A 66 6.31 1.92 6.79
C ARG A 66 6.89 1.09 7.94
N ALA A 67 6.41 -0.12 8.13
CA ALA A 67 6.90 -1.02 9.17
C ALA A 67 8.31 -1.56 8.92
N LYS A 68 8.96 -1.16 7.80
CA LYS A 68 10.31 -1.61 7.39
C LYS A 68 10.47 -3.14 7.38
N GLN A 69 9.40 -3.87 7.05
CA GLN A 69 9.39 -5.34 7.06
C GLN A 69 10.17 -5.99 5.89
N HIS A 70 11.16 -5.29 5.33
CA HIS A 70 12.04 -5.84 4.29
C HIS A 70 13.24 -6.62 4.87
N ILE A 71 13.00 -7.41 5.91
CA ILE A 71 14.02 -8.17 6.67
C ILE A 71 14.82 -9.12 5.78
N ILE A 72 14.22 -9.64 4.72
CA ILE A 72 14.87 -10.63 3.84
C ILE A 72 16.03 -10.01 3.04
N ILE A 73 15.90 -8.75 2.62
CA ILE A 73 16.97 -8.04 1.89
C ILE A 73 18.16 -7.77 2.82
N ASP A 74 17.90 -7.49 4.10
CA ASP A 74 18.96 -7.23 5.07
C ASP A 74 19.90 -8.42 5.28
N ILE A 75 19.40 -9.65 5.26
CA ILE A 75 20.22 -10.86 5.48
C ILE A 75 21.20 -11.07 4.32
N VAL A 76 20.74 -10.97 3.07
CA VAL A 76 21.58 -11.15 1.88
C VAL A 76 22.57 -10.00 1.72
N VAL A 77 22.11 -8.77 1.97
CA VAL A 77 22.93 -7.56 1.83
C VAL A 77 24.04 -7.51 2.87
N ARG A 78 23.84 -8.03 4.09
CA ARG A 78 24.89 -8.11 5.14
C ARG A 78 26.10 -8.97 4.78
N MET A 79 25.99 -9.84 3.78
CA MET A 79 27.12 -10.66 3.29
C MET A 79 28.14 -9.87 2.45
N PHE A 80 27.79 -8.66 2.00
CA PHE A 80 28.65 -7.82 1.17
C PHE A 80 29.37 -6.73 1.95
N PRO A 81 30.47 -6.18 1.45
CA PRO A 81 31.18 -5.06 2.09
C PRO A 81 30.29 -3.81 2.14
N GLN A 82 30.42 -2.98 3.17
CA GLN A 82 29.54 -1.83 3.47
C GLN A 82 29.27 -0.88 2.28
N ARG A 83 30.25 -0.73 1.38
CA ARG A 83 30.09 0.12 0.18
C ARG A 83 29.08 -0.48 -0.80
N VAL A 84 29.15 -1.81 -1.01
CA VAL A 84 28.22 -2.55 -1.89
C VAL A 84 26.82 -2.58 -1.27
N GLN A 85 26.72 -2.78 0.04
CA GLN A 85 25.44 -2.75 0.76
C GLN A 85 24.70 -1.43 0.53
N ARG A 86 25.42 -0.29 0.70
CA ARG A 86 24.82 1.04 0.47
C ARG A 86 24.38 1.23 -0.97
N ALA A 87 25.20 0.82 -1.94
CA ALA A 87 24.87 0.94 -3.36
C ALA A 87 23.62 0.12 -3.70
N LEU A 88 23.55 -1.14 -3.24
CA LEU A 88 22.40 -2.01 -3.47
C LEU A 88 21.10 -1.45 -2.87
N LEU A 89 21.16 -0.92 -1.64
CA LEU A 89 19.98 -0.33 -1.01
C LEU A 89 19.51 0.93 -1.74
N ILE A 90 20.43 1.81 -2.15
CA ILE A 90 20.07 3.02 -2.92
C ILE A 90 19.43 2.63 -4.26
N VAL A 91 20.03 1.66 -4.98
CA VAL A 91 19.47 1.16 -6.24
C VAL A 91 18.09 0.57 -6.02
N HIS A 92 17.91 -0.27 -4.99
CA HIS A 92 16.61 -0.87 -4.65
C HIS A 92 15.54 0.20 -4.42
N TRP A 93 15.80 1.18 -3.54
CA TRP A 93 14.87 2.26 -3.26
C TRP A 93 14.58 3.12 -4.49
N SER A 94 15.61 3.39 -5.32
CA SER A 94 15.45 4.18 -6.54
C SER A 94 14.56 3.46 -7.56
N VAL A 95 14.78 2.18 -7.79
CA VAL A 95 13.95 1.36 -8.69
C VAL A 95 12.51 1.28 -8.18
N MET A 96 12.32 1.08 -6.86
CA MET A 96 10.99 1.04 -6.26
C MET A 96 10.25 2.38 -6.43
N ILE A 97 10.91 3.51 -6.16
CA ILE A 97 10.30 4.84 -6.35
C ILE A 97 9.97 5.08 -7.82
N ALA A 98 10.87 4.74 -8.76
CA ALA A 98 10.61 4.88 -10.19
C ALA A 98 9.41 4.05 -10.64
N PHE A 99 9.29 2.81 -10.16
CA PHE A 99 8.14 1.94 -10.43
C PHE A 99 6.84 2.52 -9.85
N LEU A 100 6.85 3.00 -8.61
CA LEU A 100 5.67 3.62 -7.99
C LEU A 100 5.22 4.88 -8.73
N LEU A 101 6.16 5.73 -9.17
CA LEU A 101 5.84 6.90 -9.98
C LEU A 101 5.26 6.52 -11.35
N ALA A 102 5.77 5.47 -11.99
CA ALA A 102 5.18 4.94 -13.21
C ALA A 102 3.74 4.46 -12.97
N LEU A 103 3.47 3.78 -11.84
CA LEU A 103 2.12 3.38 -11.46
C LEU A 103 1.19 4.59 -11.21
N VAL A 104 1.71 5.70 -10.66
CA VAL A 104 0.91 6.93 -10.50
C VAL A 104 0.47 7.45 -11.87
N VAL A 105 1.38 7.55 -12.83
CA VAL A 105 1.08 8.07 -14.18
C VAL A 105 0.11 7.14 -14.91
N LEU A 106 0.46 5.86 -15.02
CA LEU A 106 -0.35 4.87 -15.74
C LEU A 106 -1.70 4.63 -15.04
N GLY A 107 -1.71 4.60 -13.71
CA GLY A 107 -2.93 4.45 -12.91
C GLY A 107 -3.87 5.63 -13.07
N THR A 108 -3.34 6.86 -13.16
CA THR A 108 -4.15 8.05 -13.44
C THR A 108 -4.78 7.98 -14.82
N GLN A 109 -4.02 7.61 -15.85
CA GLN A 109 -4.54 7.41 -17.21
C GLN A 109 -5.64 6.35 -17.22
N LEU A 110 -5.41 5.21 -16.56
CA LEU A 110 -6.40 4.15 -16.47
C LEU A 110 -7.67 4.60 -15.73
N THR A 111 -7.53 5.39 -14.68
CA THR A 111 -8.68 5.93 -13.93
C THR A 111 -9.52 6.86 -14.79
N LEU A 112 -8.88 7.75 -15.56
CA LEU A 112 -9.59 8.66 -16.47
C LEU A 112 -10.34 7.91 -17.57
N LEU A 113 -9.77 6.83 -18.10
CA LEU A 113 -10.44 5.98 -19.11
C LEU A 113 -11.63 5.22 -18.55
N ASN A 114 -11.67 4.97 -17.23
CA ASN A 114 -12.74 4.20 -16.58
C ASN A 114 -13.83 5.06 -15.92
N VAL A 115 -13.82 6.39 -16.09
CA VAL A 115 -14.78 7.30 -15.46
C VAL A 115 -16.23 6.99 -15.88
N GLU A 116 -16.45 6.71 -17.17
CA GLU A 116 -17.76 6.43 -17.73
C GLU A 116 -18.15 4.95 -17.67
N ARG A 117 -17.24 4.08 -17.24
CA ARG A 117 -17.47 2.65 -17.18
C ARG A 117 -18.17 2.27 -15.87
N PRO A 118 -19.36 1.66 -15.90
CA PRO A 118 -20.02 1.17 -14.69
C PRO A 118 -19.27 -0.03 -14.10
N MET A 119 -19.32 -0.19 -12.79
CA MET A 119 -18.74 -1.32 -12.07
C MET A 119 -19.82 -2.40 -11.90
N GLY A 120 -19.70 -3.51 -12.66
CA GLY A 120 -20.63 -4.62 -12.60
C GLY A 120 -22.08 -4.18 -12.82
N ASP A 121 -22.97 -4.61 -11.94
CA ASP A 121 -24.41 -4.26 -11.94
C ASP A 121 -24.71 -3.00 -11.11
N THR A 122 -23.67 -2.29 -10.63
CA THR A 122 -23.84 -1.04 -9.87
C THR A 122 -23.74 0.17 -10.81
N GLU A 123 -24.45 1.26 -10.47
CA GLU A 123 -24.29 2.55 -11.18
C GLU A 123 -22.99 3.29 -10.80
N ILE A 124 -22.16 2.66 -9.94
CA ILE A 124 -20.89 3.25 -9.46
C ILE A 124 -19.85 3.16 -10.58
N SER A 125 -19.14 4.26 -10.82
CA SER A 125 -18.04 4.28 -11.80
C SER A 125 -16.89 3.37 -11.39
N TYR A 126 -16.36 2.58 -12.33
CA TYR A 126 -15.17 1.76 -12.14
C TYR A 126 -13.91 2.58 -11.83
N ALA A 127 -13.96 3.88 -12.08
CA ALA A 127 -12.89 4.81 -11.70
C ALA A 127 -12.57 4.78 -10.20
N TYR A 128 -13.54 4.52 -9.31
CA TYR A 128 -13.27 4.40 -7.87
C TYR A 128 -12.39 3.21 -7.50
N VAL A 129 -12.49 2.13 -8.26
CA VAL A 129 -11.62 0.96 -8.12
C VAL A 129 -10.22 1.27 -8.62
N THR A 130 -10.12 1.85 -9.82
CA THR A 130 -8.83 2.15 -10.46
C THR A 130 -8.10 3.31 -9.79
N ALA A 131 -8.81 4.25 -9.15
CA ALA A 131 -8.22 5.36 -8.40
C ALA A 131 -7.38 4.91 -7.19
N ALA A 132 -7.62 3.73 -6.65
CA ALA A 132 -6.80 3.17 -5.58
C ALA A 132 -5.34 2.99 -6.03
N VAL A 133 -5.08 2.70 -7.31
CA VAL A 133 -3.73 2.51 -7.86
C VAL A 133 -2.90 3.79 -7.80
N PRO A 134 -3.29 4.92 -8.42
CA PRO A 134 -2.47 6.14 -8.38
C PRO A 134 -2.39 6.74 -6.97
N ILE A 135 -3.48 6.71 -6.19
CA ILE A 135 -3.50 7.26 -4.84
C ILE A 135 -2.60 6.43 -3.92
N GLY A 136 -2.78 5.11 -3.89
CA GLY A 136 -1.97 4.23 -3.06
C GLY A 136 -0.49 4.22 -3.46
N SER A 137 -0.20 4.22 -4.77
CA SER A 137 1.18 4.31 -5.26
C SER A 137 1.84 5.64 -4.90
N LEU A 138 1.10 6.76 -4.92
CA LEU A 138 1.61 8.07 -4.52
C LEU A 138 1.95 8.09 -3.01
N MET A 139 1.10 7.51 -2.17
CA MET A 139 1.36 7.38 -0.72
C MET A 139 2.60 6.53 -0.46
N MET A 140 2.71 5.37 -1.12
CA MET A 140 3.88 4.51 -1.02
C MET A 140 5.15 5.18 -1.56
N ALA A 141 5.08 5.93 -2.65
CA ALA A 141 6.22 6.68 -3.20
C ALA A 141 6.71 7.74 -2.21
N PHE A 142 5.80 8.44 -1.55
CA PHE A 142 6.14 9.41 -0.51
C PHE A 142 6.81 8.74 0.71
N THR A 143 6.27 7.61 1.14
CA THR A 143 6.84 6.80 2.24
C THR A 143 8.24 6.30 1.88
N ALA A 144 8.41 5.76 0.66
CA ALA A 144 9.69 5.28 0.14
C ALA A 144 10.74 6.38 0.04
N MET A 145 10.35 7.55 -0.48
CA MET A 145 11.25 8.71 -0.60
C MET A 145 11.73 9.19 0.77
N ARG A 146 10.84 9.25 1.76
CA ARG A 146 11.23 9.61 3.14
C ARG A 146 12.22 8.61 3.73
N GLN A 147 12.01 7.31 3.52
CA GLN A 147 12.90 6.28 4.01
C GLN A 147 14.27 6.34 3.31
N LEU A 148 14.30 6.59 2.01
CA LEU A 148 15.54 6.80 1.26
C LEU A 148 16.32 8.02 1.79
N VAL A 149 15.67 9.15 2.00
CA VAL A 149 16.29 10.36 2.53
C VAL A 149 16.84 10.13 3.95
N GLU A 150 16.07 9.44 4.80
CA GLU A 150 16.51 9.09 6.15
C GLU A 150 17.75 8.17 6.13
N PHE A 151 17.75 7.17 5.22
CA PHE A 151 18.88 6.28 5.01
C PHE A 151 20.15 7.02 4.53
N VAL A 152 20.00 7.93 3.56
CA VAL A 152 21.14 8.71 3.04
C VAL A 152 21.71 9.66 4.11
N ARG A 153 20.84 10.24 4.97
CA ARG A 153 21.26 11.15 6.05
C ARG A 153 21.93 10.42 7.22
N ASN A 154 21.42 9.25 7.59
CA ASN A 154 21.89 8.47 8.74
C ASN A 154 22.14 7.00 8.37
N PRO A 155 23.19 6.67 7.61
CA PRO A 155 23.43 5.30 7.16
C PRO A 155 23.66 4.30 8.31
N LYS A 156 24.19 4.76 9.44
CA LYS A 156 24.46 3.91 10.62
C LYS A 156 23.21 3.48 11.39
N ALA A 157 22.15 4.27 11.37
CA ALA A 157 20.89 3.94 12.04
C ALA A 157 20.08 2.87 11.28
N ALA A 158 20.32 2.70 9.98
CA ALA A 158 19.63 1.71 9.15
C ALA A 158 20.23 0.29 9.29
N PHE A 159 21.52 0.20 9.57
CA PHE A 159 22.18 -1.07 9.89
C PHE A 159 22.20 -1.25 11.41
N GLY A 160 21.04 -1.41 12.06
CA GLY A 160 20.93 -1.53 13.51
C GLY A 160 22.14 -2.24 14.09
N THR A 161 22.88 -1.55 14.97
CA THR A 161 23.89 -2.16 15.82
C THR A 161 23.24 -3.38 16.44
N GLY A 162 23.78 -4.56 16.15
CA GLY A 162 23.31 -5.82 16.73
C GLY A 162 23.66 -5.90 18.23
N GLU A 163 23.09 -5.02 19.01
CA GLU A 163 22.95 -5.17 20.46
C GLU A 163 21.56 -5.72 20.71
N SER A 164 21.49 -7.04 20.64
CA SER A 164 20.50 -7.82 21.36
C SER A 164 20.69 -7.53 22.84
N PRO A 165 19.73 -7.02 23.58
CA PRO A 165 19.76 -7.14 25.04
C PRO A 165 19.49 -8.62 25.36
N LEU A 166 20.48 -9.27 25.95
CA LEU A 166 20.34 -10.52 26.68
C LEU A 166 19.37 -10.34 27.85
#